data_5153450933eac7cb279dfa0ae8672a85
#
_entry.id   5153450933eac7cb279dfa0ae8672a85
#
_cell.length_a   1.000
_cell.length_b   1.000
_cell.length_c   1.000
_cell.angle_alpha   90.00
_cell.angle_beta   90.00
_cell.angle_gamma   90.00
#
_symmetry.space_group_name_H-M   'P 1'
#
loop_
_entity.id
_entity.type
_entity.pdbx_description
1 polymer ?
#
loop_
_entity_poly.entity_id
_entity_poly.type
_entity_poly.pdbx_seq_one_letter_code
_entity_poly.pdbx_strand_id
1 'polypeptide(L)'
;QFTVKPNPNTNIRLADGDVIHVMYTCTGLGKDLGGTWGNSDTTLKALKVMDGDKTLVLAPEFEAIAEPGGTYSYTVMIDGDAAELTITTDAANKNYLVKRFLNEKVTDNTEGSSYYKSTQAIPVVSGDTIYIGCGEPVWPSMNNQGAETREYVGTWYELHIVSASSGGTEVDA
;
A
#
# COMPACT_ATOMS: atom_id res chain seq x y z
N GLN A 1 -4.10 -16.29 33.05
CA GLN A 1 -5.01 -17.41 32.70
C GLN A 1 -6.19 -16.77 31.95
N PHE A 2 -6.26 -16.98 30.63
CA PHE A 2 -7.38 -16.49 29.82
C PHE A 2 -8.52 -17.50 29.94
N THR A 3 -9.64 -17.08 30.47
CA THR A 3 -10.83 -17.92 30.48
C THR A 3 -11.64 -17.60 29.25
N VAL A 4 -11.54 -18.44 28.23
CA VAL A 4 -12.49 -18.41 27.11
C VAL A 4 -13.81 -18.96 27.66
N LYS A 5 -14.81 -18.10 27.83
CA LYS A 5 -16.17 -18.58 28.10
C LYS A 5 -16.72 -19.11 26.80
N PRO A 6 -16.97 -20.41 26.67
CA PRO A 6 -17.61 -20.96 25.49
C PRO A 6 -19.01 -20.34 25.38
N ASN A 7 -19.31 -19.75 24.23
CA ASN A 7 -20.70 -19.40 23.92
C ASN A 7 -21.44 -20.74 23.71
N PRO A 8 -22.44 -21.06 24.53
CA PRO A 8 -23.13 -22.34 24.45
C PRO A 8 -23.86 -22.57 23.11
N ASN A 9 -23.97 -21.54 22.29
CA ASN A 9 -24.64 -21.61 20.98
C ASN A 9 -23.68 -21.75 19.79
N THR A 10 -22.36 -21.82 20.01
CA THR A 10 -21.36 -22.01 18.95
C THR A 10 -20.44 -23.17 19.30
N ASN A 11 -20.90 -24.39 19.01
CA ASN A 11 -20.01 -25.54 18.99
C ASN A 11 -19.19 -25.49 17.67
N ILE A 12 -17.99 -24.90 17.72
CA ILE A 12 -17.03 -25.06 16.65
C ILE A 12 -16.54 -26.50 16.71
N ARG A 13 -16.95 -27.32 15.75
CA ARG A 13 -16.41 -28.67 15.56
C ARG A 13 -15.19 -28.55 14.65
N LEU A 14 -14.04 -28.95 15.14
CA LEU A 14 -12.83 -29.04 14.35
C LEU A 14 -12.85 -30.33 13.53
N ALA A 15 -12.48 -30.24 12.28
CA ALA A 15 -12.23 -31.36 11.39
C ALA A 15 -10.72 -31.51 11.14
N ASP A 16 -10.34 -32.64 10.57
CA ASP A 16 -8.94 -32.86 10.18
C ASP A 16 -8.57 -31.88 9.05
N GLY A 17 -7.45 -31.16 9.22
CA GLY A 17 -7.01 -30.10 8.31
C GLY A 17 -7.47 -28.68 8.69
N ASP A 18 -8.28 -28.52 9.73
CA ASP A 18 -8.66 -27.18 10.20
C ASP A 18 -7.46 -26.42 10.77
N VAL A 19 -7.32 -25.16 10.39
CA VAL A 19 -6.28 -24.26 10.88
C VAL A 19 -6.90 -23.28 11.87
N ILE A 20 -6.37 -23.23 13.08
CA ILE A 20 -6.79 -22.28 14.10
C ILE A 20 -5.79 -21.12 14.13
N HIS A 21 -6.24 -19.93 13.79
CA HIS A 21 -5.47 -18.71 13.95
C HIS A 21 -5.79 -18.07 15.31
N VAL A 22 -4.76 -17.93 16.14
CA VAL A 22 -4.88 -17.21 17.42
C VAL A 22 -4.17 -15.87 17.27
N MET A 23 -4.93 -14.78 17.33
CA MET A 23 -4.41 -13.43 17.21
C MET A 23 -4.49 -12.72 18.57
N TYR A 24 -3.40 -12.05 18.93
CA TYR A 24 -3.37 -11.15 20.05
C TYR A 24 -3.51 -9.72 19.53
N THR A 25 -4.49 -8.99 20.03
CA THR A 25 -4.72 -7.58 19.69
C THR A 25 -4.58 -6.70 20.92
N CYS A 26 -3.89 -5.58 20.78
CA CYS A 26 -3.71 -4.59 21.84
C CYS A 26 -4.79 -3.50 21.82
N THR A 27 -5.61 -3.47 20.79
CA THR A 27 -6.70 -2.49 20.65
C THR A 27 -8.05 -3.17 20.53
N GLY A 28 -9.12 -2.45 20.95
CA GLY A 28 -10.47 -2.95 20.81
C GLY A 28 -10.79 -3.29 19.35
N LEU A 29 -11.29 -4.51 19.11
CA LEU A 29 -11.73 -5.02 17.82
C LEU A 29 -10.64 -5.18 16.75
N GLY A 30 -9.38 -5.35 17.18
CA GLY A 30 -8.30 -5.69 16.27
C GLY A 30 -7.84 -4.57 15.34
N LYS A 31 -8.01 -3.31 15.74
CA LYS A 31 -7.54 -2.14 14.94
C LYS A 31 -6.05 -2.18 14.65
N ASP A 32 -5.25 -2.70 15.56
CA ASP A 32 -3.81 -2.91 15.42
C ASP A 32 -3.45 -4.07 14.46
N LEU A 33 -4.43 -4.90 14.15
CA LEU A 33 -4.31 -6.01 13.19
C LEU A 33 -5.00 -5.71 11.85
N GLY A 34 -5.26 -4.43 11.54
CA GLY A 34 -5.92 -4.03 10.32
C GLY A 34 -7.46 -4.06 10.38
N GLY A 35 -8.04 -4.25 11.56
CA GLY A 35 -9.48 -4.18 11.73
C GLY A 35 -10.06 -2.82 11.30
N THR A 36 -10.96 -2.82 10.35
CA THR A 36 -11.49 -1.64 9.64
C THR A 36 -12.68 -0.98 10.34
N TRP A 37 -12.94 -1.33 11.60
CA TRP A 37 -14.12 -0.82 12.29
C TRP A 37 -14.14 0.70 12.33
N GLY A 38 -15.05 1.26 11.56
CA GLY A 38 -15.33 2.68 11.49
C GLY A 38 -14.60 3.45 10.38
N ASN A 39 -13.61 2.87 9.70
CA ASN A 39 -12.97 3.51 8.56
C ASN A 39 -12.29 2.48 7.64
N SER A 40 -12.96 2.15 6.54
CA SER A 40 -12.44 1.27 5.48
C SER A 40 -11.80 2.04 4.32
N ASP A 41 -11.52 3.33 4.50
CA ASP A 41 -10.96 4.18 3.46
C ASP A 41 -9.48 3.85 3.24
N THR A 42 -9.18 3.20 2.12
CA THR A 42 -7.83 2.81 1.70
C THR A 42 -7.15 3.87 0.84
N THR A 43 -7.66 5.09 0.81
CA THR A 43 -7.08 6.17 0.01
C THR A 43 -5.96 6.89 0.76
N LEU A 44 -5.17 7.66 0.01
CA LEU A 44 -4.19 8.59 0.55
C LEU A 44 -4.81 10.00 0.62
N LYS A 45 -4.54 10.71 1.72
CA LYS A 45 -4.83 12.15 1.86
C LYS A 45 -3.71 13.01 1.31
N ALA A 46 -2.50 12.48 1.30
CA ALA A 46 -1.33 13.16 0.75
C ALA A 46 -0.36 12.15 0.14
N LEU A 47 0.24 12.57 -0.96
CA LEU A 47 1.31 11.87 -1.65
C LEU A 47 2.33 12.91 -2.09
N LYS A 48 3.58 12.77 -1.64
CA LYS A 48 4.66 13.69 -1.96
C LYS A 48 5.88 12.89 -2.41
N VAL A 49 6.45 13.29 -3.53
CA VAL A 49 7.68 12.71 -4.10
C VAL A 49 8.78 13.76 -4.01
N MET A 50 9.94 13.35 -3.54
CA MET A 50 11.11 14.22 -3.38
C MET A 50 12.34 13.58 -4.02
N ASP A 51 13.15 14.40 -4.66
CA ASP A 51 14.51 14.10 -5.08
C ASP A 51 15.45 14.99 -4.26
N GLY A 52 16.11 14.41 -3.27
CA GLY A 52 16.80 15.15 -2.22
C GLY A 52 15.84 16.12 -1.52
N ASP A 53 16.17 17.43 -1.57
CA ASP A 53 15.35 18.50 -0.99
C ASP A 53 14.29 19.04 -1.96
N LYS A 54 14.32 18.63 -3.23
CA LYS A 54 13.41 19.10 -4.27
C LYS A 54 12.12 18.30 -4.24
N THR A 55 10.97 18.97 -4.11
CA THR A 55 9.66 18.34 -4.33
C THR A 55 9.40 18.24 -5.83
N LEU A 56 9.09 17.05 -6.32
CA LEU A 56 8.71 16.80 -7.69
C LEU A 56 7.20 16.95 -7.86
N VAL A 57 6.82 17.47 -9.04
CA VAL A 57 5.41 17.64 -9.40
C VAL A 57 4.88 16.31 -9.94
N LEU A 58 3.67 15.97 -9.52
CA LEU A 58 2.90 14.84 -10.07
C LEU A 58 2.02 15.36 -11.22
N ALA A 59 1.95 14.62 -12.30
CA ALA A 59 1.06 14.93 -13.42
C ALA A 59 0.13 13.74 -13.71
N PRO A 60 -1.20 13.86 -13.53
CA PRO A 60 -1.88 15.05 -13.00
C PRO A 60 -1.47 15.38 -11.56
N GLU A 61 -1.76 16.58 -11.08
CA GLU A 61 -1.54 16.96 -9.68
C GLU A 61 -2.31 16.01 -8.75
N PHE A 62 -1.68 15.64 -7.63
CA PHE A 62 -2.32 14.75 -6.67
C PHE A 62 -3.49 15.46 -6.00
N GLU A 63 -4.65 14.85 -6.12
CA GLU A 63 -5.85 15.21 -5.38
C GLU A 63 -6.25 14.04 -4.49
N ALA A 64 -6.70 14.33 -3.25
CA ALA A 64 -7.22 13.31 -2.37
C ALA A 64 -8.49 12.69 -2.97
N ILE A 65 -8.44 11.39 -3.20
CA ILE A 65 -9.49 10.67 -3.92
C ILE A 65 -10.52 10.16 -2.93
N ALA A 66 -11.79 10.25 -3.31
CA ALA A 66 -12.90 9.82 -2.47
C ALA A 66 -13.28 8.34 -2.64
N GLU A 67 -12.79 7.69 -3.69
CA GLU A 67 -13.20 6.33 -4.04
C GLU A 67 -12.08 5.32 -3.78
N PRO A 68 -12.15 4.53 -2.70
CA PRO A 68 -11.19 3.48 -2.41
C PRO A 68 -11.29 2.31 -3.41
N GLY A 69 -10.18 1.57 -3.56
CA GLY A 69 -10.14 0.33 -4.34
C GLY A 69 -9.77 0.50 -5.83
N GLY A 70 -9.44 1.72 -6.27
CA GLY A 70 -8.99 2.00 -7.64
C GLY A 70 -7.47 1.94 -7.83
N THR A 71 -7.05 2.17 -9.08
CA THR A 71 -5.65 2.43 -9.45
C THR A 71 -5.56 3.81 -10.07
N TYR A 72 -4.65 4.64 -9.57
CA TYR A 72 -4.47 6.03 -9.98
C TYR A 72 -3.03 6.23 -10.45
N SER A 73 -2.87 6.77 -11.65
CA SER A 73 -1.57 6.87 -12.32
C SER A 73 -1.12 8.32 -12.42
N TYR A 74 0.16 8.54 -12.15
CA TYR A 74 0.82 9.84 -12.19
C TYR A 74 2.14 9.73 -12.93
N THR A 75 2.51 10.77 -13.63
CA THR A 75 3.85 10.94 -14.21
C THR A 75 4.71 11.77 -13.27
N VAL A 76 5.92 11.33 -13.02
CA VAL A 76 6.94 12.05 -12.24
C VAL A 76 8.13 12.35 -13.15
N MET A 77 8.44 13.62 -13.32
CA MET A 77 9.57 14.05 -14.12
C MET A 77 10.80 14.22 -13.24
N ILE A 78 11.89 13.53 -13.59
CA ILE A 78 13.18 13.63 -12.92
C ILE A 78 14.17 14.44 -13.78
N ASP A 79 15.14 15.10 -13.12
CA ASP A 79 16.22 15.78 -13.79
C ASP A 79 17.31 14.75 -14.19
N GLY A 80 17.46 14.52 -15.50
CA GLY A 80 18.38 13.49 -16.01
C GLY A 80 17.76 12.10 -16.06
N ASP A 81 18.59 11.07 -16.22
CA ASP A 81 18.14 9.70 -16.51
C ASP A 81 17.96 8.83 -15.26
N ALA A 82 18.47 9.29 -14.11
CA ALA A 82 18.38 8.57 -12.85
C ALA A 82 18.20 9.53 -11.67
N ALA A 83 17.52 9.08 -10.61
CA ALA A 83 17.32 9.81 -9.37
C ALA A 83 17.17 8.86 -8.17
N GLU A 84 17.24 9.41 -6.95
CA GLU A 84 16.90 8.70 -5.71
C GLU A 84 15.68 9.36 -5.07
N LEU A 85 14.52 8.74 -5.22
CA LEU A 85 13.27 9.32 -4.81
C LEU A 85 12.85 8.89 -3.41
N THR A 86 12.48 9.84 -2.57
CA THR A 86 11.82 9.58 -1.29
C THR A 86 10.33 9.89 -1.41
N ILE A 87 9.48 8.96 -0.98
CA ILE A 87 8.04 9.08 -1.11
C ILE A 87 7.40 9.09 0.27
N THR A 88 6.76 10.21 0.61
CA THR A 88 5.96 10.34 1.83
C THR A 88 4.48 10.33 1.51
N THR A 89 3.71 9.69 2.39
CA THR A 89 2.27 9.47 2.20
C THR A 89 1.54 9.68 3.52
N ASP A 90 0.31 10.16 3.45
CA ASP A 90 -0.63 10.17 4.59
C ASP A 90 -1.87 9.36 4.22
N ALA A 91 -2.07 8.22 4.86
CA ALA A 91 -3.24 7.38 4.62
C ALA A 91 -4.48 7.96 5.30
N ALA A 92 -5.64 7.86 4.65
CA ALA A 92 -6.92 8.27 5.22
C ALA A 92 -7.24 7.49 6.49
N ASN A 93 -6.92 6.21 6.50
CA ASN A 93 -6.89 5.38 7.71
C ASN A 93 -5.43 5.11 8.11
N LYS A 94 -5.02 5.68 9.24
CA LYS A 94 -3.64 5.57 9.75
C LYS A 94 -3.25 4.16 10.22
N ASN A 95 -4.20 3.25 10.31
CA ASN A 95 -3.93 1.86 10.65
C ASN A 95 -3.54 1.04 9.41
N TYR A 96 -3.76 1.58 8.21
CA TYR A 96 -3.37 0.90 6.99
C TYR A 96 -1.88 1.08 6.69
N LEU A 97 -1.28 0.00 6.21
CA LEU A 97 0.10 0.00 5.78
C LEU A 97 0.19 0.51 4.34
N VAL A 98 1.09 1.45 4.13
CA VAL A 98 1.42 1.94 2.79
C VAL A 98 2.74 1.32 2.35
N LYS A 99 2.69 0.49 1.31
CA LYS A 99 3.84 -0.21 0.73
C LYS A 99 4.25 0.41 -0.59
N ARG A 100 5.53 0.40 -0.90
CA ARG A 100 6.11 0.94 -2.13
C ARG A 100 6.97 -0.12 -2.78
N PHE A 101 6.75 -0.37 -4.07
CA PHE A 101 7.47 -1.37 -4.85
C PHE A 101 8.00 -0.73 -6.13
N LEU A 102 9.17 -1.13 -6.57
CA LEU A 102 9.77 -0.67 -7.80
C LEU A 102 9.57 -1.73 -8.90
N ASN A 103 9.00 -1.31 -10.02
CA ASN A 103 8.78 -2.11 -11.25
C ASN A 103 7.94 -3.39 -11.10
N GLU A 104 7.42 -3.66 -9.92
CA GLU A 104 6.58 -4.82 -9.69
C GLU A 104 5.41 -4.44 -8.79
N LYS A 105 4.18 -4.67 -9.26
CA LYS A 105 2.97 -4.50 -8.47
C LYS A 105 2.74 -5.76 -7.64
N VAL A 106 3.26 -5.76 -6.40
CA VAL A 106 3.13 -6.91 -5.51
C VAL A 106 1.76 -6.87 -4.84
N THR A 107 0.85 -7.69 -5.34
CA THR A 107 -0.51 -7.85 -4.78
C THR A 107 -0.55 -8.90 -3.69
N ASP A 108 0.41 -9.82 -3.69
CA ASP A 108 0.54 -10.82 -2.65
C ASP A 108 1.25 -10.25 -1.42
N ASN A 109 0.59 -10.34 -0.28
CA ASN A 109 1.09 -9.87 1.00
C ASN A 109 1.71 -11.01 1.81
N THR A 110 2.39 -11.95 1.16
CA THR A 110 3.10 -13.02 1.85
C THR A 110 4.13 -12.45 2.82
N GLU A 111 4.36 -13.18 3.89
CA GLU A 111 5.46 -12.91 4.81
C GLU A 111 6.78 -12.88 4.02
N GLY A 112 7.46 -11.73 4.01
CA GLY A 112 8.76 -11.56 3.34
C GLY A 112 8.76 -10.77 2.04
N SER A 113 7.62 -10.29 1.53
CA SER A 113 7.66 -9.36 0.40
C SER A 113 8.41 -8.09 0.80
N SER A 114 9.53 -7.83 0.12
CA SER A 114 10.31 -6.60 0.31
C SER A 114 9.57 -5.41 -0.26
N TYR A 115 9.49 -4.34 0.51
CA TYR A 115 8.97 -3.06 0.04
C TYR A 115 9.79 -1.92 0.63
N TYR A 116 9.82 -0.79 -0.08
CA TYR A 116 10.49 0.41 0.42
C TYR A 116 9.66 1.10 1.50
N LYS A 117 10.34 1.46 2.59
CA LYS A 117 9.73 2.25 3.67
C LYS A 117 9.67 3.73 3.29
N SER A 118 8.82 4.50 3.97
CA SER A 118 8.65 5.94 3.72
C SER A 118 9.93 6.78 3.88
N THR A 119 10.91 6.26 4.60
CA THR A 119 12.21 6.93 4.84
C THR A 119 13.33 6.42 3.94
N GLN A 120 13.06 5.42 3.10
CA GLN A 120 14.05 4.87 2.18
C GLN A 120 13.99 5.59 0.84
N ALA A 121 15.16 5.96 0.33
CA ALA A 121 15.30 6.39 -1.05
C ALA A 121 15.11 5.17 -1.98
N ILE A 122 14.42 5.39 -3.07
CA ILE A 122 14.16 4.42 -4.13
C ILE A 122 15.00 4.84 -5.33
N PRO A 123 16.03 4.09 -5.70
CA PRO A 123 16.80 4.37 -6.90
C PRO A 123 15.92 4.08 -8.13
N VAL A 124 15.78 5.06 -9.00
CA VAL A 124 14.96 4.97 -10.21
C VAL A 124 15.72 5.45 -11.44
N VAL A 125 15.32 4.93 -12.58
CA VAL A 125 15.72 5.44 -13.90
C VAL A 125 14.47 5.81 -14.72
N SER A 126 14.66 6.59 -15.78
CA SER A 126 13.57 6.90 -16.71
C SER A 126 12.99 5.61 -17.31
N GLY A 127 11.68 5.48 -17.27
CA GLY A 127 10.94 4.27 -17.66
C GLY A 127 10.51 3.38 -16.52
N ASP A 128 11.04 3.58 -15.30
CA ASP A 128 10.61 2.84 -14.11
C ASP A 128 9.19 3.25 -13.68
N THR A 129 8.54 2.33 -12.96
CA THR A 129 7.26 2.59 -12.30
C THR A 129 7.35 2.23 -10.82
N ILE A 130 6.95 3.15 -9.95
CA ILE A 130 6.79 2.88 -8.52
C ILE A 130 5.32 2.62 -8.24
N TYR A 131 5.03 1.47 -7.64
CA TYR A 131 3.70 1.07 -7.21
C TYR A 131 3.54 1.34 -5.72
N ILE A 132 2.54 2.14 -5.35
CA ILE A 132 2.23 2.46 -3.96
C ILE A 132 0.87 1.86 -3.64
N GLY A 133 0.85 0.88 -2.75
CA GLY A 133 -0.38 0.27 -2.28
C GLY A 133 -0.73 0.76 -0.88
N CYS A 134 -1.99 1.20 -0.70
CA CYS A 134 -2.55 1.57 0.59
C CYS A 134 -3.77 0.70 0.86
N GLY A 135 -3.76 -0.02 1.96
CA GLY A 135 -4.89 -0.87 2.31
C GLY A 135 -4.60 -1.80 3.46
N GLU A 136 -5.56 -2.63 3.71
CA GLU A 136 -5.47 -3.62 4.76
C GLU A 136 -4.37 -4.63 4.41
N PRO A 137 -3.36 -4.81 5.27
CA PRO A 137 -2.53 -5.98 5.14
C PRO A 137 -3.47 -7.17 5.27
N VAL A 138 -3.50 -8.04 4.27
CA VAL A 138 -4.36 -9.22 4.32
C VAL A 138 -3.77 -10.21 5.31
N TRP A 139 -3.74 -9.80 6.54
CA TRP A 139 -3.68 -10.72 7.65
C TRP A 139 -5.06 -11.35 7.81
N PRO A 140 -5.13 -12.59 8.28
CA PRO A 140 -6.40 -13.15 8.70
C PRO A 140 -6.96 -12.24 9.80
N SER A 141 -7.63 -11.17 9.40
CA SER A 141 -8.45 -10.37 10.30
C SER A 141 -9.63 -11.24 10.69
N MET A 142 -10.25 -10.93 11.83
CA MET A 142 -11.46 -11.66 12.26
C MET A 142 -12.59 -11.58 11.21
N ASN A 143 -12.49 -10.67 10.25
CA ASN A 143 -13.46 -10.49 9.17
C ASN A 143 -13.04 -11.20 7.88
N ASN A 144 -11.81 -11.67 7.79
CA ASN A 144 -11.27 -12.32 6.61
C ASN A 144 -11.35 -13.83 6.79
N GLN A 145 -12.55 -14.36 6.65
CA GLN A 145 -12.79 -15.79 6.80
C GLN A 145 -12.07 -16.56 5.69
N GLY A 146 -11.11 -17.40 6.07
CA GLY A 146 -10.40 -18.26 5.16
C GLY A 146 -9.32 -17.56 4.35
N ALA A 147 -8.64 -16.59 4.93
CA ALA A 147 -7.54 -15.85 4.33
C ALA A 147 -6.32 -16.71 3.99
N GLU A 148 -6.50 -17.66 3.11
CA GLU A 148 -5.40 -18.23 2.33
C GLU A 148 -5.05 -17.31 1.15
N THR A 149 -6.01 -16.49 0.69
CA THR A 149 -5.77 -15.45 -0.31
C THR A 149 -5.22 -14.21 0.36
N ARG A 150 -3.95 -13.97 0.18
CA ARG A 150 -3.23 -12.84 0.74
C ARG A 150 -3.12 -11.71 -0.26
N GLU A 151 -4.15 -11.51 -1.06
CA GLU A 151 -4.22 -10.38 -1.96
C GLU A 151 -4.23 -9.08 -1.17
N TYR A 152 -3.38 -8.16 -1.58
CA TYR A 152 -3.39 -6.81 -1.06
C TYR A 152 -4.61 -6.09 -1.63
N VAL A 153 -5.68 -6.06 -0.84
CA VAL A 153 -6.91 -5.37 -1.21
C VAL A 153 -6.81 -3.92 -0.76
N GLY A 154 -6.66 -3.01 -1.68
CA GLY A 154 -6.51 -1.61 -1.36
C GLY A 154 -6.54 -0.72 -2.59
N THR A 155 -6.17 0.54 -2.37
CA THR A 155 -6.02 1.53 -3.44
C THR A 155 -4.57 1.58 -3.89
N TRP A 156 -4.35 1.64 -5.19
CA TRP A 156 -3.04 1.69 -5.80
C TRP A 156 -2.77 3.03 -6.44
N TYR A 157 -1.53 3.50 -6.30
CA TYR A 157 -1.01 4.69 -6.96
C TYR A 157 0.24 4.29 -7.73
N GLU A 158 0.28 4.59 -9.02
CA GLU A 158 1.37 4.25 -9.93
C GLU A 158 2.10 5.54 -10.33
N LEU A 159 3.40 5.59 -10.06
CA LEU A 159 4.25 6.72 -10.42
C LEU A 159 5.13 6.30 -11.60
N HIS A 160 4.85 6.81 -12.78
CA HIS A 160 5.64 6.58 -13.98
C HIS A 160 6.77 7.60 -14.05
N ILE A 161 8.00 7.14 -14.02
CA ILE A 161 9.20 7.99 -13.98
C ILE A 161 9.64 8.32 -15.40
N VAL A 162 9.76 9.60 -15.71
CA VAL A 162 10.22 10.09 -17.01
C VAL A 162 11.36 11.08 -16.83
N SER A 163 12.33 11.05 -17.77
CA SER A 163 13.41 12.04 -17.82
C SER A 163 12.94 13.33 -18.46
N ALA A 164 13.33 14.47 -17.90
CA ALA A 164 13.11 15.77 -18.51
C ALA A 164 13.81 15.94 -19.87
N SER A 165 14.91 15.21 -20.08
CA SER A 165 15.69 15.23 -21.32
C SER A 165 15.05 14.43 -22.46
N SER A 166 14.10 13.54 -22.19
CA SER A 166 13.44 12.72 -23.22
C SER A 166 12.31 13.45 -23.98
N GLY A 167 11.99 14.71 -23.61
CA GLY A 167 10.94 15.53 -24.22
C GLY A 167 11.35 16.38 -25.43
N GLY A 168 12.59 16.30 -25.87
CA GLY A 168 13.10 17.05 -27.03
C GLY A 168 12.87 16.30 -28.34
N THR A 169 11.65 16.32 -28.88
CA THR A 169 11.48 16.12 -30.31
C THR A 169 12.02 17.38 -30.97
N GLU A 170 13.23 17.34 -31.53
CA GLU A 170 13.66 18.31 -32.53
C GLU A 170 12.60 18.32 -33.64
N VAL A 171 11.89 19.42 -33.72
CA VAL A 171 11.12 19.75 -34.91
C VAL A 171 12.14 20.38 -35.87
N ASP A 172 12.68 19.56 -36.77
CA ASP A 172 13.47 20.02 -37.90
C ASP A 172 12.63 20.98 -38.71
N ALA A 173 13.17 22.19 -38.85
CA ALA A 173 12.61 23.28 -39.65
C ALA A 173 12.95 23.10 -41.14
#